data_bedbd6f510b9831ee255aa843681a297
#
_entry.id   bedbd6f510b9831ee255aa843681a297
#
_cell.length_a   1.000
_cell.length_b   1.000
_cell.length_c   1.000
_cell.angle_alpha   90.00
_cell.angle_beta   90.00
_cell.angle_gamma   90.00
#
_symmetry.space_group_name_H-M   'P 1'
#
loop_
_entity.id
_entity.type
_entity.pdbx_description
1 polymer ?
#
loop_
_entity_poly.entity_id
_entity_poly.type
_entity_poly.pdbx_seq_one_letter_code
_entity_poly.pdbx_strand_id
1 'polypeptide(L)'
;MSEFGYIPEAPEQSFGNNKGIFTPKDIYDLTRADKWTDINDWQLITSVDIADGTSYIDLTDIQEGNYRTHVMIGFGFSHNANKHTYLQLSADGGSNFIETGYHKAVSYQNQANNDSGDSKYTNGTSYDYVFDSDNSDSARAGGGYLYMYNLGDSTKSNTAWAWNSASNANNNQVYRNLGVFGHATTQTINALRLGSTGGTTFKTGHISLYGIKGINNG
;
A
#
# COMPACT_ATOMS: atom_id res chain seq x y z
N MET A 1 43.26 -7.34 -35.89
CA MET A 1 42.52 -7.04 -34.64
C MET A 1 41.67 -5.83 -34.90
N SER A 2 40.36 -5.92 -34.82
CA SER A 2 39.54 -4.75 -35.04
C SER A 2 39.66 -3.83 -33.82
N GLU A 3 39.89 -2.55 -34.05
CA GLU A 3 39.94 -1.51 -33.01
C GLU A 3 38.59 -1.25 -32.35
N PHE A 4 37.53 -1.90 -32.84
CA PHE A 4 36.18 -1.74 -32.36
C PHE A 4 35.69 -3.05 -31.77
N GLY A 5 35.88 -3.23 -30.48
CA GLY A 5 35.40 -4.33 -29.64
C GLY A 5 34.66 -5.47 -30.36
N TYR A 6 35.33 -6.60 -30.61
CA TYR A 6 34.71 -7.79 -31.21
C TYR A 6 33.68 -8.38 -30.22
N ILE A 7 32.42 -8.40 -30.63
CA ILE A 7 31.39 -9.15 -29.92
C ILE A 7 31.42 -10.57 -30.51
N PRO A 8 31.63 -11.64 -29.72
CA PRO A 8 31.58 -13.02 -30.18
C PRO A 8 30.24 -13.34 -30.85
N GLU A 9 30.23 -14.23 -31.82
CA GLU A 9 29.04 -14.65 -32.55
C GLU A 9 27.95 -15.23 -31.62
N ALA A 10 28.32 -15.78 -30.48
CA ALA A 10 27.43 -16.27 -29.43
C ALA A 10 28.00 -15.90 -28.06
N PRO A 11 27.91 -14.64 -27.62
CA PRO A 11 28.38 -14.24 -26.31
C PRO A 11 27.53 -14.89 -25.20
N GLU A 12 28.18 -15.56 -24.27
CA GLU A 12 27.51 -16.06 -23.08
C GLU A 12 27.15 -14.90 -22.15
N GLN A 13 25.87 -14.77 -21.83
CA GLN A 13 25.34 -13.81 -20.88
C GLN A 13 24.80 -14.53 -19.65
N SER A 14 25.24 -14.10 -18.47
CA SER A 14 24.71 -14.63 -17.21
C SER A 14 24.79 -13.57 -16.13
N PHE A 15 24.16 -13.84 -14.99
CA PHE A 15 24.31 -12.98 -13.82
C PHE A 15 25.80 -12.88 -13.40
N GLY A 16 26.34 -11.67 -13.43
CA GLY A 16 27.75 -11.41 -13.14
C GLY A 16 28.74 -11.64 -14.30
N ASN A 17 28.26 -12.02 -15.50
CA ASN A 17 29.10 -12.21 -16.66
C ASN A 17 28.44 -11.60 -17.92
N ASN A 18 28.69 -10.32 -18.14
CA ASN A 18 28.22 -9.60 -19.31
C ASN A 18 29.32 -9.53 -20.36
N LYS A 19 29.23 -10.35 -21.41
CA LYS A 19 30.21 -10.42 -22.50
C LYS A 19 29.72 -9.83 -23.82
N GLY A 20 28.57 -9.17 -23.83
CA GLY A 20 28.03 -8.64 -25.06
C GLY A 20 26.63 -8.05 -24.93
N ILE A 21 25.81 -8.28 -25.93
CA ILE A 21 24.42 -7.78 -25.96
C ILE A 21 23.50 -8.87 -25.43
N PHE A 22 22.60 -8.53 -24.51
CA PHE A 22 21.55 -9.44 -24.07
C PHE A 22 20.55 -9.66 -25.19
N THR A 23 20.31 -10.91 -25.54
CA THR A 23 19.23 -11.28 -26.44
C THR A 23 17.89 -11.29 -25.71
N PRO A 24 16.73 -11.22 -26.43
CA PRO A 24 15.44 -11.37 -25.80
C PRO A 24 15.30 -12.66 -24.96
N LYS A 25 15.97 -13.75 -25.40
CA LYS A 25 16.00 -15.00 -24.66
C LYS A 25 16.77 -14.88 -23.34
N ASP A 26 17.92 -14.22 -23.34
CA ASP A 26 18.74 -14.01 -22.14
C ASP A 26 17.96 -13.16 -21.11
N ILE A 27 17.28 -12.10 -21.57
CA ILE A 27 16.42 -11.26 -20.74
C ILE A 27 15.31 -12.11 -20.12
N TYR A 28 14.62 -12.94 -20.94
CA TYR A 28 13.56 -13.81 -20.46
C TYR A 28 14.05 -14.83 -19.41
N ASP A 29 15.19 -15.48 -19.66
CA ASP A 29 15.75 -16.48 -18.76
C ASP A 29 16.24 -15.84 -17.44
N LEU A 30 16.85 -14.65 -17.49
CA LEU A 30 17.29 -13.90 -16.32
C LEU A 30 16.07 -13.37 -15.51
N THR A 31 15.01 -12.91 -16.19
CA THR A 31 13.76 -12.51 -15.53
C THR A 31 13.11 -13.68 -14.79
N ARG A 32 13.03 -14.86 -15.44
CA ARG A 32 12.52 -16.07 -14.78
C ARG A 32 13.34 -16.51 -13.58
N ALA A 33 14.64 -16.26 -13.62
CA ALA A 33 15.57 -16.59 -12.53
C ALA A 33 15.64 -15.51 -11.43
N ASP A 34 14.82 -14.45 -11.52
CA ASP A 34 14.85 -13.26 -10.66
C ASP A 34 16.24 -12.59 -10.60
N LYS A 35 16.96 -12.65 -11.71
CA LYS A 35 18.33 -12.12 -11.87
C LYS A 35 18.42 -10.97 -12.86
N TRP A 36 17.35 -10.67 -13.57
CA TRP A 36 17.24 -9.46 -14.37
C TRP A 36 16.81 -8.33 -13.45
N THR A 37 17.50 -7.21 -13.51
CA THR A 37 17.08 -6.00 -12.79
C THR A 37 15.73 -5.56 -13.34
N ASP A 38 14.68 -5.77 -12.56
CA ASP A 38 13.35 -5.25 -12.87
C ASP A 38 13.46 -3.72 -12.90
N ILE A 39 13.12 -3.15 -14.06
CA ILE A 39 13.07 -1.69 -14.23
C ILE A 39 11.88 -1.12 -13.42
N ASN A 40 10.95 -1.99 -13.00
CA ASN A 40 9.84 -1.65 -12.15
C ASN A 40 10.22 -1.90 -10.68
N ASP A 41 10.54 -0.85 -9.98
CA ASP A 41 10.75 -0.88 -8.52
C ASP A 41 9.50 -1.32 -7.75
N TRP A 42 8.34 -1.33 -8.40
CA TRP A 42 7.04 -1.69 -7.83
C TRP A 42 6.62 -3.09 -8.27
N GLN A 43 6.48 -4.00 -7.32
CA GLN A 43 5.99 -5.36 -7.57
C GLN A 43 4.61 -5.54 -6.95
N LEU A 44 3.64 -5.97 -7.74
CA LEU A 44 2.31 -6.30 -7.24
C LEU A 44 2.40 -7.54 -6.34
N ILE A 45 2.01 -7.39 -5.07
CA ILE A 45 1.91 -8.48 -4.10
C ILE A 45 0.54 -9.14 -4.19
N THR A 46 -0.51 -8.35 -4.08
CA THR A 46 -1.89 -8.84 -4.16
C THR A 46 -2.85 -7.74 -4.61
N SER A 47 -4.01 -8.17 -5.10
CA SER A 47 -5.09 -7.29 -5.53
C SER A 47 -6.43 -7.92 -5.15
N VAL A 48 -7.36 -7.11 -4.63
CA VAL A 48 -8.65 -7.56 -4.10
C VAL A 48 -9.76 -6.63 -4.55
N ASP A 49 -10.80 -7.20 -5.18
CA ASP A 49 -12.08 -6.52 -5.41
C ASP A 49 -12.99 -6.71 -4.19
N ILE A 50 -13.58 -5.64 -3.73
CA ILE A 50 -14.39 -5.60 -2.51
C ILE A 50 -15.88 -5.72 -2.90
N ALA A 51 -16.51 -6.79 -2.45
CA ALA A 51 -17.93 -7.01 -2.65
C ALA A 51 -18.78 -6.26 -1.61
N ASP A 52 -20.04 -5.98 -1.97
CA ASP A 52 -21.03 -5.43 -1.03
C ASP A 52 -21.22 -6.35 0.19
N GLY A 53 -21.31 -5.75 1.36
CA GLY A 53 -21.44 -6.47 2.62
C GLY A 53 -20.15 -6.97 3.24
N THR A 54 -18.99 -6.75 2.62
CA THR A 54 -17.67 -7.13 3.16
C THR A 54 -17.37 -6.33 4.42
N SER A 55 -17.12 -6.99 5.55
CA SER A 55 -16.80 -6.36 6.83
C SER A 55 -15.31 -6.00 6.94
N TYR A 56 -14.44 -6.91 6.51
CA TYR A 56 -12.98 -6.78 6.60
C TYR A 56 -12.30 -7.34 5.36
N ILE A 57 -11.13 -6.80 5.06
CA ILE A 57 -10.23 -7.30 4.04
C ILE A 57 -8.90 -7.57 4.73
N ASP A 58 -8.55 -8.85 4.84
CA ASP A 58 -7.32 -9.30 5.47
C ASP A 58 -6.29 -9.65 4.39
N LEU A 59 -5.13 -9.01 4.46
CA LEU A 59 -3.98 -9.28 3.62
C LEU A 59 -2.94 -9.99 4.49
N THR A 60 -2.83 -11.31 4.37
CA THR A 60 -2.03 -12.16 5.27
C THR A 60 -0.67 -12.58 4.71
N ASP A 61 -0.40 -12.29 3.45
CA ASP A 61 0.91 -12.48 2.80
C ASP A 61 1.32 -11.15 2.16
N ILE A 62 1.91 -10.29 2.97
CA ILE A 62 2.35 -8.96 2.53
C ILE A 62 3.83 -8.94 2.14
N GLN A 63 4.53 -10.09 2.26
CA GLN A 63 5.94 -10.25 1.89
C GLN A 63 6.86 -9.22 2.57
N GLU A 64 6.63 -8.95 3.85
CA GLU A 64 7.29 -7.91 4.63
C GLU A 64 8.81 -8.06 4.68
N GLY A 65 9.33 -9.29 4.57
CA GLY A 65 10.76 -9.58 4.52
C GLY A 65 11.44 -9.19 3.21
N ASN A 66 10.66 -8.99 2.14
CA ASN A 66 11.17 -8.73 0.79
C ASN A 66 11.23 -7.24 0.47
N TYR A 67 10.42 -6.40 1.16
CA TYR A 67 10.26 -5.00 0.82
C TYR A 67 10.40 -4.11 2.05
N ARG A 68 11.14 -3.01 1.93
CA ARG A 68 11.21 -1.98 2.97
C ARG A 68 10.03 -1.01 2.96
N THR A 69 9.43 -0.86 1.79
CA THR A 69 8.31 0.03 1.56
C THR A 69 7.21 -0.74 0.88
N HIS A 70 6.00 -0.66 1.44
CA HIS A 70 4.79 -1.16 0.81
C HIS A 70 3.93 0.02 0.40
N VAL A 71 3.26 -0.11 -0.75
CA VAL A 71 2.30 0.89 -1.23
C VAL A 71 0.97 0.21 -1.46
N MET A 72 -0.04 0.68 -0.75
CA MET A 72 -1.41 0.26 -0.99
C MET A 72 -2.11 1.34 -1.81
N ILE A 73 -2.68 0.95 -2.94
CA ILE A 73 -3.50 1.81 -3.78
C ILE A 73 -4.93 1.33 -3.67
N GLY A 74 -5.83 2.25 -3.36
CA GLY A 74 -7.26 1.96 -3.27
C GLY A 74 -8.05 2.91 -4.15
N PHE A 75 -9.09 2.40 -4.80
CA PHE A 75 -10.02 3.22 -5.57
C PHE A 75 -11.42 2.62 -5.54
N GLY A 76 -12.40 3.47 -5.83
CA GLY A 76 -13.77 3.04 -5.87
C GLY A 76 -14.36 2.67 -4.50
N PHE A 77 -13.77 3.13 -3.40
CA PHE A 77 -14.26 2.84 -2.06
C PHE A 77 -15.59 3.52 -1.79
N SER A 78 -16.57 2.74 -1.35
CA SER A 78 -17.76 3.24 -0.67
C SER A 78 -18.15 2.27 0.45
N HIS A 79 -18.85 2.80 1.46
CA HIS A 79 -19.33 2.05 2.61
C HIS A 79 -20.86 2.02 2.62
N ASN A 80 -21.46 1.10 3.37
CA ASN A 80 -22.91 1.04 3.54
C ASN A 80 -23.48 2.11 4.50
N ALA A 81 -22.60 3.01 4.97
CA ALA A 81 -22.94 4.22 5.72
C ALA A 81 -21.87 5.29 5.50
N ASN A 82 -22.08 6.50 6.04
CA ASN A 82 -21.09 7.57 6.06
C ASN A 82 -19.97 7.26 7.03
N LYS A 83 -18.91 6.58 6.56
CA LYS A 83 -17.80 6.04 7.36
C LYS A 83 -16.49 6.10 6.59
N HIS A 84 -15.40 5.94 7.33
CA HIS A 84 -14.03 5.95 6.80
C HIS A 84 -13.43 4.55 6.84
N THR A 85 -12.45 4.30 5.99
CA THR A 85 -11.64 3.09 6.06
C THR A 85 -10.57 3.23 7.14
N TYR A 86 -10.42 2.20 7.98
CA TYR A 86 -9.31 2.07 8.90
C TYR A 86 -8.38 0.92 8.52
N LEU A 87 -7.15 0.98 9.01
CA LEU A 87 -6.15 -0.07 8.89
C LEU A 87 -5.70 -0.54 10.28
N GLN A 88 -5.66 -1.86 10.47
CA GLN A 88 -5.02 -2.53 11.61
C GLN A 88 -3.84 -3.39 11.15
N LEU A 89 -2.87 -3.53 12.02
CA LEU A 89 -1.64 -4.29 11.82
C LEU A 89 -1.73 -5.63 12.57
N SER A 90 -1.05 -6.65 12.06
CA SER A 90 -0.90 -7.93 12.73
C SER A 90 0.55 -8.42 12.67
N ALA A 91 1.02 -9.00 13.76
CA ALA A 91 2.36 -9.58 13.88
C ALA A 91 2.34 -11.12 13.91
N ASP A 92 1.17 -11.74 13.78
CA ASP A 92 0.95 -13.19 13.89
C ASP A 92 0.21 -13.81 12.68
N GLY A 93 0.42 -13.21 11.51
CA GLY A 93 -0.15 -13.70 10.26
C GLY A 93 -1.65 -13.47 10.10
N GLY A 94 -2.22 -12.50 10.81
CA GLY A 94 -3.65 -12.17 10.75
C GLY A 94 -4.51 -12.96 11.73
N SER A 95 -3.91 -13.75 12.62
CA SER A 95 -4.64 -14.47 13.68
C SER A 95 -5.23 -13.49 14.71
N ASN A 96 -4.48 -12.44 15.04
CA ASN A 96 -4.94 -11.32 15.87
C ASN A 96 -4.49 -10.00 15.25
N PHE A 97 -5.31 -8.96 15.41
CA PHE A 97 -4.99 -7.61 14.99
C PHE A 97 -4.77 -6.73 16.21
N ILE A 98 -3.75 -5.86 16.10
CA ILE A 98 -3.35 -4.97 17.19
C ILE A 98 -4.44 -3.91 17.39
N GLU A 99 -4.84 -3.70 18.65
CA GLU A 99 -5.93 -2.79 19.02
C GLU A 99 -5.47 -1.63 19.91
N THR A 100 -4.17 -1.37 20.01
CA THR A 100 -3.62 -0.27 20.81
C THR A 100 -2.35 0.27 20.19
N GLY A 101 -1.91 1.45 20.61
CA GLY A 101 -0.61 1.99 20.23
C GLY A 101 -0.57 2.70 18.88
N TYR A 102 -1.71 2.95 18.26
CA TYR A 102 -1.77 3.71 17.01
C TYR A 102 -1.74 5.21 17.27
N HIS A 103 -0.92 5.92 16.51
CA HIS A 103 -0.81 7.37 16.50
C HIS A 103 -1.23 7.91 15.15
N LYS A 104 -1.93 9.03 15.14
CA LYS A 104 -2.43 9.66 13.92
C LYS A 104 -2.27 11.17 13.97
N ALA A 105 -1.88 11.74 12.83
CA ALA A 105 -2.01 13.17 12.53
C ALA A 105 -2.49 13.30 11.08
N VAL A 106 -3.75 13.71 10.90
CA VAL A 106 -4.42 13.84 9.60
C VAL A 106 -4.93 15.26 9.45
N SER A 107 -4.60 15.90 8.34
CA SER A 107 -5.19 17.17 7.90
C SER A 107 -6.20 16.92 6.81
N TYR A 108 -7.37 17.55 6.92
CA TYR A 108 -8.43 17.43 5.92
C TYR A 108 -8.87 18.77 5.38
N GLN A 109 -9.36 18.77 4.17
CA GLN A 109 -10.02 19.91 3.53
C GLN A 109 -11.32 19.47 2.87
N ASN A 110 -12.36 20.28 3.06
CA ASN A 110 -13.67 20.09 2.47
C ASN A 110 -14.02 21.33 1.62
N GLN A 111 -14.35 21.11 0.36
CA GLN A 111 -14.63 22.19 -0.58
C GLN A 111 -15.92 22.95 -0.28
N ALA A 112 -16.98 22.28 0.20
CA ALA A 112 -18.32 22.87 0.23
C ALA A 112 -18.49 23.98 1.28
N ASN A 113 -17.78 23.90 2.40
CA ASN A 113 -17.89 24.87 3.48
C ASN A 113 -16.62 25.69 3.66
N ASN A 114 -15.66 25.58 2.72
CA ASN A 114 -14.31 26.08 2.90
C ASN A 114 -13.73 25.65 4.26
N ASP A 115 -14.11 24.41 4.70
CA ASP A 115 -13.78 23.84 5.99
C ASP A 115 -12.48 23.07 5.89
N SER A 116 -11.63 23.25 6.89
CA SER A 116 -10.38 22.51 7.02
C SER A 116 -10.10 22.28 8.48
N GLY A 117 -9.48 21.15 8.79
CA GLY A 117 -9.15 20.83 10.16
C GLY A 117 -8.12 19.72 10.26
N ASP A 118 -7.76 19.42 11.50
CA ASP A 118 -6.84 18.36 11.84
C ASP A 118 -7.54 17.35 12.73
N SER A 119 -7.24 16.07 12.50
CA SER A 119 -7.63 14.95 13.35
C SER A 119 -6.39 14.25 13.87
N LYS A 120 -6.26 14.13 15.17
CA LYS A 120 -5.11 13.50 15.82
C LYS A 120 -5.53 12.66 17.01
N TYR A 121 -4.79 11.60 17.25
CA TYR A 121 -4.85 10.86 18.51
C TYR A 121 -3.51 10.17 18.81
N THR A 122 -3.37 9.77 20.06
CA THR A 122 -2.32 8.89 20.57
C THR A 122 -2.98 7.66 21.16
N ASN A 123 -2.37 6.49 20.98
CA ASN A 123 -2.88 5.23 21.53
C ASN A 123 -4.29 4.84 21.02
N GLY A 124 -4.56 5.07 19.74
CA GLY A 124 -5.78 4.60 19.07
C GLY A 124 -5.79 3.09 18.85
N THR A 125 -6.90 2.58 18.31
CA THR A 125 -7.14 1.15 18.03
C THR A 125 -6.84 0.77 16.58
N SER A 126 -6.59 1.74 15.72
CA SER A 126 -6.34 1.57 14.27
C SER A 126 -5.77 2.85 13.67
N TYR A 127 -5.29 2.80 12.43
CA TYR A 127 -5.07 3.99 11.60
C TYR A 127 -6.36 4.34 10.89
N ASP A 128 -7.11 5.35 11.34
CA ASP A 128 -8.34 5.79 10.69
C ASP A 128 -8.05 6.80 9.58
N TYR A 129 -8.96 6.91 8.60
CA TYR A 129 -8.85 7.78 7.44
C TYR A 129 -7.74 7.40 6.47
N VAL A 130 -7.38 6.12 6.40
CA VAL A 130 -6.39 5.64 5.42
C VAL A 130 -6.90 5.72 3.99
N PHE A 131 -8.19 5.45 3.79
CA PHE A 131 -8.95 5.79 2.59
C PHE A 131 -10.26 6.40 3.04
N ASP A 132 -10.58 7.55 2.47
CA ASP A 132 -11.82 8.22 2.79
C ASP A 132 -12.87 7.93 1.72
N SER A 133 -14.07 7.64 2.18
CA SER A 133 -15.25 7.57 1.32
C SER A 133 -16.44 7.86 2.18
N ASP A 134 -16.64 9.11 2.48
CA ASP A 134 -17.77 9.61 3.28
C ASP A 134 -19.10 9.39 2.54
N ASN A 135 -19.35 8.13 2.06
CA ASN A 135 -20.47 7.93 1.16
C ASN A 135 -20.99 6.49 1.06
N SER A 136 -22.30 6.36 1.12
CA SER A 136 -23.04 5.16 0.77
C SER A 136 -23.39 5.04 -0.73
N ASP A 137 -22.96 5.98 -1.57
CA ASP A 137 -23.20 5.98 -3.02
C ASP A 137 -21.95 5.54 -3.79
N SER A 138 -21.98 4.35 -4.39
CA SER A 138 -20.90 3.81 -5.19
C SER A 138 -20.51 4.64 -6.42
N ALA A 139 -21.40 5.52 -6.89
CA ALA A 139 -21.09 6.42 -8.00
C ALA A 139 -20.14 7.56 -7.60
N ARG A 140 -19.91 7.78 -6.32
CA ARG A 140 -19.07 8.86 -5.77
C ARG A 140 -18.01 8.35 -4.82
N ALA A 141 -17.49 7.18 -5.12
CA ALA A 141 -16.50 6.49 -4.33
C ALA A 141 -15.18 7.26 -4.23
N GLY A 142 -14.50 7.09 -3.12
CA GLY A 142 -13.18 7.66 -2.87
C GLY A 142 -12.04 6.74 -3.26
N GLY A 143 -10.83 7.22 -3.08
CA GLY A 143 -9.61 6.46 -3.31
C GLY A 143 -8.36 7.23 -2.93
N GLY A 144 -7.24 6.57 -3.00
CA GLY A 144 -5.96 7.17 -2.66
C GLY A 144 -4.84 6.14 -2.60
N TYR A 145 -3.77 6.51 -1.95
CA TYR A 145 -2.63 5.64 -1.71
C TYR A 145 -2.08 5.82 -0.30
N LEU A 146 -1.51 4.73 0.21
CA LEU A 146 -0.90 4.62 1.52
C LEU A 146 0.49 4.03 1.37
N TYR A 147 1.52 4.79 1.71
CA TYR A 147 2.88 4.30 1.85
C TYR A 147 3.09 3.80 3.27
N MET A 148 3.63 2.60 3.41
CA MET A 148 3.93 1.97 4.70
C MET A 148 5.41 1.59 4.73
N TYR A 149 6.07 1.91 5.84
CA TYR A 149 7.51 1.73 6.01
C TYR A 149 7.81 0.80 7.18
N ASN A 150 8.90 0.05 7.03
CA ASN A 150 9.50 -0.79 8.09
C ASN A 150 8.58 -1.94 8.58
N LEU A 151 7.65 -2.45 7.77
CA LEU A 151 6.77 -3.53 8.22
C LEU A 151 7.55 -4.78 8.61
N GLY A 152 8.63 -5.13 7.89
CA GLY A 152 9.50 -6.27 8.19
C GLY A 152 10.62 -6.01 9.19
N ASP A 153 10.78 -4.79 9.71
CA ASP A 153 11.90 -4.42 10.59
C ASP A 153 11.44 -4.33 12.05
N SER A 154 11.72 -5.36 12.84
CA SER A 154 11.35 -5.41 14.26
C SER A 154 12.10 -4.43 15.14
N THR A 155 13.10 -3.72 14.64
CA THR A 155 13.89 -2.74 15.37
C THR A 155 13.41 -1.30 15.18
N LYS A 156 12.47 -1.08 14.25
CA LYS A 156 11.94 0.24 13.91
C LYS A 156 10.44 0.32 14.10
N SER A 157 9.96 1.51 14.42
CA SER A 157 8.53 1.78 14.44
C SER A 157 7.96 1.71 13.03
N ASN A 158 6.81 1.07 12.90
CA ASN A 158 6.04 1.06 11.68
C ASN A 158 5.39 2.43 11.49
N THR A 159 5.64 3.06 10.35
CA THR A 159 5.07 4.35 9.99
C THR A 159 4.36 4.27 8.65
N ALA A 160 3.36 5.10 8.46
CA ALA A 160 2.64 5.19 7.21
C ALA A 160 2.29 6.64 6.87
N TRP A 161 2.10 6.88 5.59
CA TRP A 161 1.67 8.16 5.05
C TRP A 161 0.58 7.91 4.00
N ALA A 162 -0.57 8.57 4.15
CA ALA A 162 -1.70 8.45 3.25
C ALA A 162 -2.04 9.76 2.58
N TRP A 163 -2.41 9.67 1.33
CA TRP A 163 -3.13 10.71 0.59
C TRP A 163 -4.36 10.10 -0.03
N ASN A 164 -5.51 10.64 0.31
CA ASN A 164 -6.77 10.17 -0.25
C ASN A 164 -7.70 11.33 -0.61
N SER A 165 -8.64 11.03 -1.46
CA SER A 165 -9.72 11.91 -1.86
C SER A 165 -11.04 11.16 -1.88
N ALA A 166 -12.11 11.83 -1.50
CA ALA A 166 -13.46 11.31 -1.56
C ALA A 166 -14.44 12.36 -2.06
N SER A 167 -15.57 11.92 -2.58
CA SER A 167 -16.69 12.79 -2.83
C SER A 167 -17.89 12.37 -2.01
N ASN A 168 -18.58 13.32 -1.37
CA ASN A 168 -19.76 13.06 -0.57
C ASN A 168 -21.03 13.28 -1.40
N ALA A 169 -21.89 12.24 -1.47
CA ALA A 169 -23.12 12.27 -2.25
C ALA A 169 -24.17 13.25 -1.69
N ASN A 170 -24.23 13.33 -0.37
CA ASN A 170 -25.34 14.08 0.28
C ASN A 170 -25.20 15.58 0.10
N ASN A 171 -23.96 16.08 -0.07
CA ASN A 171 -23.66 17.50 -0.08
C ASN A 171 -22.91 17.99 -1.31
N ASN A 172 -22.70 17.15 -2.33
CA ASN A 172 -21.83 17.48 -3.49
C ASN A 172 -20.42 17.94 -3.10
N GLN A 173 -19.87 17.38 -2.03
CA GLN A 173 -18.60 17.81 -1.46
C GLN A 173 -17.45 16.94 -1.95
N VAL A 174 -16.30 17.55 -2.12
CA VAL A 174 -15.04 16.87 -2.37
C VAL A 174 -14.13 17.04 -1.15
N TYR A 175 -13.58 15.93 -0.67
CA TYR A 175 -12.67 15.90 0.47
C TYR A 175 -11.27 15.52 0.00
N ARG A 176 -10.29 16.08 0.70
CA ARG A 176 -8.90 15.69 0.61
C ARG A 176 -8.38 15.43 2.03
N ASN A 177 -7.78 14.29 2.24
CA ASN A 177 -7.07 13.98 3.48
C ASN A 177 -5.60 13.70 3.20
N LEU A 178 -4.75 14.22 4.08
CA LEU A 178 -3.32 13.95 4.14
C LEU A 178 -2.99 13.50 5.54
N GLY A 179 -2.50 12.28 5.72
CA GLY A 179 -2.28 11.68 7.01
C GLY A 179 -0.88 11.10 7.19
N VAL A 180 -0.36 11.24 8.40
CA VAL A 180 0.81 10.53 8.88
C VAL A 180 0.40 9.66 10.07
N PHE A 181 0.89 8.43 10.08
CA PHE A 181 0.54 7.43 11.06
C PHE A 181 1.80 6.79 11.62
N GLY A 182 1.76 6.35 12.87
CA GLY A 182 2.84 5.64 13.51
C GLY A 182 2.30 4.64 14.53
N HIS A 183 3.03 3.56 14.77
CA HIS A 183 2.73 2.61 15.83
C HIS A 183 3.76 2.74 16.96
N ALA A 184 3.31 2.69 18.22
CA ALA A 184 4.13 2.96 19.40
C ALA A 184 5.23 1.91 19.63
N THR A 185 5.02 0.67 19.19
CA THR A 185 5.95 -0.43 19.42
C THR A 185 6.69 -0.83 18.12
N THR A 186 7.91 -1.32 18.31
CA THR A 186 8.72 -1.90 17.24
C THR A 186 8.43 -3.39 17.16
N GLN A 187 7.98 -3.87 16.00
CA GLN A 187 7.71 -5.29 15.75
C GLN A 187 7.57 -5.56 14.26
N THR A 188 7.83 -6.79 13.83
CA THR A 188 7.51 -7.21 12.47
C THR A 188 6.01 -7.29 12.30
N ILE A 189 5.50 -6.65 11.25
CA ILE A 189 4.11 -6.72 10.82
C ILE A 189 4.05 -7.58 9.57
N ASN A 190 3.27 -8.65 9.62
CA ASN A 190 3.16 -9.63 8.54
C ASN A 190 1.74 -9.83 8.00
N ALA A 191 0.76 -9.09 8.55
CA ALA A 191 -0.56 -9.00 7.95
C ALA A 191 -1.21 -7.63 8.23
N LEU A 192 -2.16 -7.26 7.38
CA LEU A 192 -2.91 -6.01 7.40
C LEU A 192 -4.41 -6.31 7.32
N ARG A 193 -5.22 -5.57 8.08
CA ARG A 193 -6.69 -5.57 7.96
C ARG A 193 -7.21 -4.20 7.61
N LEU A 194 -8.00 -4.12 6.57
CA LEU A 194 -8.83 -2.95 6.29
C LEU A 194 -10.26 -3.21 6.75
N GLY A 195 -10.85 -2.24 7.39
CA GLY A 195 -12.25 -2.31 7.82
C GLY A 195 -12.93 -0.94 7.73
N SER A 196 -14.23 -0.94 7.90
CA SER A 196 -15.03 0.28 7.94
C SER A 196 -15.28 0.72 9.38
N THR A 197 -15.07 2.00 9.68
CA THR A 197 -15.29 2.54 11.04
C THR A 197 -16.76 2.38 11.47
N GLY A 198 -16.97 2.23 12.79
CA GLY A 198 -18.30 2.12 13.39
C GLY A 198 -19.03 0.82 13.09
N GLY A 199 -18.32 -0.26 12.69
CA GLY A 199 -18.90 -1.59 12.50
C GLY A 199 -19.80 -1.73 11.27
N THR A 200 -19.70 -0.80 10.30
CA THR A 200 -20.40 -0.93 9.01
C THR A 200 -19.58 -1.80 8.04
N THR A 201 -20.14 -2.05 6.87
CA THR A 201 -19.50 -2.86 5.82
C THR A 201 -19.14 -1.99 4.62
N PHE A 202 -18.21 -2.49 3.80
CA PHE A 202 -17.95 -1.92 2.48
C PHE A 202 -19.12 -2.21 1.54
N LYS A 203 -19.34 -1.32 0.59
CA LYS A 203 -20.28 -1.49 -0.51
C LYS A 203 -19.57 -1.85 -1.81
N THR A 204 -18.42 -1.24 -2.05
CA THR A 204 -17.55 -1.51 -3.20
C THR A 204 -16.15 -0.99 -2.92
N GLY A 205 -15.21 -1.38 -3.74
CA GLY A 205 -13.83 -0.89 -3.75
C GLY A 205 -12.88 -1.86 -4.42
N HIS A 206 -11.67 -1.37 -4.63
CA HIS A 206 -10.57 -2.17 -5.11
C HIS A 206 -9.29 -1.77 -4.38
N ILE A 207 -8.48 -2.76 -4.01
CA ILE A 207 -7.18 -2.58 -3.37
C ILE A 207 -6.12 -3.32 -4.16
N SER A 208 -4.98 -2.67 -4.38
CA SER A 208 -3.76 -3.31 -4.83
C SER A 208 -2.64 -2.98 -3.86
N LEU A 209 -1.93 -4.00 -3.37
CA LEU A 209 -0.74 -3.88 -2.52
C LEU A 209 0.50 -4.15 -3.36
N TYR A 210 1.45 -3.23 -3.31
CA TYR A 210 2.74 -3.31 -3.97
C TYR A 210 3.87 -3.29 -2.95
N GLY A 211 4.95 -4.00 -3.24
CA GLY A 211 6.24 -3.86 -2.59
C GLY A 211 7.18 -3.02 -3.47
N ILE A 212 7.93 -2.12 -2.86
CA ILE A 212 9.01 -1.39 -3.54
C ILE A 212 10.33 -2.04 -3.15
N LYS A 213 11.06 -2.57 -4.13
CA LYS A 213 12.43 -3.04 -3.94
C LYS A 213 13.30 -1.81 -3.65
N GLY A 214 13.78 -1.69 -2.43
CA GLY A 214 14.82 -0.72 -2.11
C GLY A 214 16.10 -1.08 -2.85
N ILE A 215 16.93 -0.08 -3.18
CA ILE A 215 18.30 -0.31 -3.60
C ILE A 215 18.97 -1.04 -2.43
N ASN A 216 19.25 -2.33 -2.62
CA ASN A 216 20.07 -3.08 -1.69
C ASN A 216 21.48 -2.51 -1.77
N ASN A 217 21.80 -1.57 -0.90
CA ASN A 217 23.18 -1.33 -0.53
C ASN A 217 23.56 -2.55 0.32
N GLY A 218 24.23 -3.54 -0.35
CA GLY A 218 24.75 -4.73 0.25
C GLY A 218 25.71 -4.45 1.41
#